data_ff3c2862bba272377414cab69fc9e229
#
_entry.id   ff3c2862bba272377414cab69fc9e229
#
_cell.length_a   1.000
_cell.length_b   1.000
_cell.length_c   1.000
_cell.angle_alpha   90.00
_cell.angle_beta   90.00
_cell.angle_gamma   90.00
#
_symmetry.space_group_name_H-M   'P 1'
#
loop_
_entity.id
_entity.type
_entity.pdbx_description
1 polymer ?
#
loop_
_entity_poly.entity_id
_entity_poly.type
_entity_poly.pdbx_seq_one_letter_code
_entity_poly.pdbx_strand_id
1 'polypeptide(L)'
;MFRGIQYSILVLLLLCVSCVKQQQSSTTNSQLPPFSADSAYTYIAQQLAFGARVPGTQAHEACGDWLLSELARHGAQVKNQHGTMTNYAGKPQAIRNIVAILEGNTSHAILLCAHWDCRPWSDEEELYENRFEPVMGANDGASGVGVILEMVRQLSIRKSKGEFIPTVQVVFFDCEDMG
;
A
#
# COMPACT_ATOMS: atom_id res chain seq x y z
N MET A 1 -29.25 27.68 -59.74
CA MET A 1 -28.90 26.44 -59.05
C MET A 1 -27.71 26.55 -58.07
N PHE A 2 -27.01 27.68 -57.98
CA PHE A 2 -25.81 27.85 -57.12
C PHE A 2 -26.06 28.48 -55.73
N ARG A 3 -27.22 29.08 -55.48
CA ARG A 3 -27.51 29.73 -54.19
C ARG A 3 -27.87 28.76 -53.07
N GLY A 4 -28.41 27.59 -53.37
CA GLY A 4 -28.77 26.58 -52.34
C GLY A 4 -27.61 25.84 -51.72
N ILE A 5 -26.51 25.66 -52.45
CA ILE A 5 -25.32 24.93 -52.01
C ILE A 5 -24.51 25.79 -50.98
N GLN A 6 -24.53 27.13 -51.14
CA GLN A 6 -23.80 28.03 -50.23
C GLN A 6 -24.41 28.09 -48.82
N TYR A 7 -25.74 27.99 -48.71
CA TYR A 7 -26.43 27.95 -47.41
C TYR A 7 -26.27 26.62 -46.70
N SER A 8 -26.21 25.51 -47.45
CA SER A 8 -25.97 24.15 -46.89
C SER A 8 -24.58 24.01 -46.31
N ILE A 9 -23.57 24.59 -46.95
CA ILE A 9 -22.18 24.59 -46.41
C ILE A 9 -22.06 25.50 -45.19
N LEU A 10 -22.72 26.63 -45.15
CA LEU A 10 -22.70 27.54 -44.00
C LEU A 10 -23.40 26.93 -42.77
N VAL A 11 -24.50 26.25 -42.96
CA VAL A 11 -25.22 25.52 -41.88
C VAL A 11 -24.40 24.34 -41.38
N LEU A 12 -23.70 23.61 -42.27
CA LEU A 12 -22.83 22.50 -41.85
C LEU A 12 -21.61 23.01 -41.03
N LEU A 13 -21.03 24.15 -41.40
CA LEU A 13 -19.96 24.80 -40.65
C LEU A 13 -20.40 25.32 -39.29
N LEU A 14 -21.63 25.81 -39.14
CA LEU A 14 -22.19 26.25 -37.86
C LEU A 14 -22.47 25.09 -36.90
N LEU A 15 -22.81 23.88 -37.42
CA LEU A 15 -23.02 22.70 -36.59
C LEU A 15 -21.72 22.08 -36.04
N CYS A 16 -20.57 22.31 -36.68
CA CYS A 16 -19.27 21.83 -36.22
C CYS A 16 -18.68 22.65 -35.07
N VAL A 17 -19.16 23.88 -34.84
CA VAL A 17 -18.67 24.76 -33.76
C VAL A 17 -19.39 24.51 -32.42
N SER A 18 -20.51 23.76 -32.43
CA SER A 18 -21.33 23.53 -31.22
C SER A 18 -20.85 22.39 -30.31
N CYS A 19 -19.80 21.64 -30.66
CA CYS A 19 -19.37 20.47 -29.89
C CYS A 19 -18.06 20.62 -29.13
N VAL A 20 -17.53 21.83 -28.98
CA VAL A 20 -16.37 22.05 -28.09
C VAL A 20 -16.81 22.91 -26.90
N LYS A 21 -17.78 22.45 -26.12
CA LYS A 21 -17.77 22.74 -24.69
C LYS A 21 -16.71 21.81 -24.08
N GLN A 22 -15.49 22.27 -24.13
CA GLN A 22 -14.43 21.77 -23.29
C GLN A 22 -14.93 21.95 -21.86
N GLN A 23 -15.37 20.84 -21.26
CA GLN A 23 -15.67 20.78 -19.85
C GLN A 23 -14.32 21.07 -19.17
N GLN A 24 -14.11 22.33 -18.82
CA GLN A 24 -13.06 22.69 -17.87
C GLN A 24 -13.40 21.90 -16.60
N SER A 25 -12.82 20.72 -16.49
CA SER A 25 -12.62 20.07 -15.23
C SER A 25 -11.97 21.12 -14.35
N SER A 26 -12.71 21.67 -13.41
CA SER A 26 -12.16 22.45 -12.33
C SER A 26 -11.24 21.47 -11.57
N THR A 27 -9.99 21.37 -12.03
CA THR A 27 -8.91 20.85 -11.21
C THR A 27 -8.81 21.83 -10.06
N THR A 28 -9.58 21.59 -9.00
CA THR A 28 -9.17 22.00 -7.68
C THR A 28 -7.77 21.43 -7.56
N ASN A 29 -6.80 22.30 -7.62
CA ASN A 29 -5.39 21.99 -7.43
C ASN A 29 -5.19 21.67 -5.94
N SER A 30 -5.84 20.61 -5.46
CA SER A 30 -5.50 20.00 -4.20
C SER A 30 -4.12 19.37 -4.45
N GLN A 31 -3.07 20.15 -4.17
CA GLN A 31 -1.73 19.58 -4.08
C GLN A 31 -1.80 18.54 -2.99
N LEU A 32 -2.02 17.29 -3.42
CA LEU A 32 -1.83 16.15 -2.53
C LEU A 32 -0.42 16.30 -1.97
N PRO A 33 -0.22 16.20 -0.65
CA PRO A 33 1.12 16.15 -0.11
C PRO A 33 1.87 15.07 -0.88
N PRO A 34 3.06 15.37 -1.43
CA PRO A 34 3.78 14.42 -2.25
C PRO A 34 4.09 13.19 -1.41
N PHE A 35 3.79 12.01 -1.94
CA PHE A 35 4.29 10.76 -1.39
C PHE A 35 5.82 10.86 -1.25
N SER A 36 6.35 10.58 -0.06
CA SER A 36 7.78 10.62 0.18
C SER A 36 8.42 9.26 -0.06
N ALA A 37 9.09 9.11 -1.20
CA ALA A 37 9.86 7.91 -1.48
C ALA A 37 10.94 7.67 -0.40
N ASP A 38 11.61 8.72 0.08
CA ASP A 38 12.63 8.63 1.12
C ASP A 38 12.06 8.08 2.44
N SER A 39 10.83 8.48 2.80
CA SER A 39 10.15 7.92 3.96
C SER A 39 9.80 6.45 3.77
N ALA A 40 9.30 6.06 2.60
CA ALA A 40 9.00 4.66 2.29
C ALA A 40 10.28 3.80 2.34
N TYR A 41 11.38 4.27 1.76
CA TYR A 41 12.69 3.60 1.87
C TYR A 41 13.20 3.51 3.30
N THR A 42 12.96 4.55 4.11
CA THR A 42 13.31 4.52 5.54
C THR A 42 12.55 3.41 6.27
N TYR A 43 11.25 3.25 6.00
CA TYR A 43 10.46 2.16 6.58
C TYR A 43 10.95 0.76 6.13
N ILE A 44 11.40 0.62 4.88
CA ILE A 44 12.02 -0.63 4.42
C ILE A 44 13.31 -0.89 5.23
N ALA A 45 14.21 0.10 5.31
CA ALA A 45 15.47 -0.03 6.05
C ALA A 45 15.26 -0.38 7.53
N GLN A 46 14.24 0.20 8.17
CA GLN A 46 13.88 -0.11 9.55
C GLN A 46 13.41 -1.57 9.72
N GLN A 47 12.62 -2.10 8.79
CA GLN A 47 12.23 -3.51 8.80
C GLN A 47 13.44 -4.43 8.66
N LEU A 48 14.35 -4.10 7.73
CA LEU A 48 15.57 -4.89 7.49
C LEU A 48 16.54 -4.87 8.69
N ALA A 49 16.54 -3.81 9.49
CA ALA A 49 17.39 -3.69 10.67
C ALA A 49 17.06 -4.73 11.75
N PHE A 50 15.87 -5.31 11.76
CA PHE A 50 15.53 -6.44 12.64
C PHE A 50 16.13 -7.76 12.17
N GLY A 51 16.53 -7.87 10.90
CA GLY A 51 16.93 -9.10 10.23
C GLY A 51 15.81 -9.72 9.39
N ALA A 52 16.02 -10.96 8.96
CA ALA A 52 15.01 -11.72 8.21
C ALA A 52 13.79 -12.01 9.11
N ARG A 53 12.62 -11.59 8.66
CA ARG A 53 11.36 -11.68 9.42
C ARG A 53 10.70 -13.04 9.23
N VAL A 54 11.50 -14.11 9.42
CA VAL A 54 11.00 -15.48 9.32
C VAL A 54 10.02 -15.76 10.46
N PRO A 55 8.81 -16.24 10.20
CA PRO A 55 7.80 -16.51 11.20
C PRO A 55 8.30 -17.34 12.37
N GLY A 56 8.06 -16.87 13.60
CA GLY A 56 8.49 -17.52 14.84
C GLY A 56 9.91 -17.20 15.30
N THR A 57 10.64 -16.30 14.61
CA THR A 57 11.96 -15.81 15.04
C THR A 57 11.84 -14.55 15.90
N GLN A 58 12.90 -14.22 16.66
CA GLN A 58 12.96 -12.99 17.43
C GLN A 58 12.90 -11.73 16.52
N ALA A 59 13.52 -11.78 15.34
CA ALA A 59 13.45 -10.70 14.34
C ALA A 59 12.02 -10.42 13.88
N HIS A 60 11.27 -11.48 13.62
CA HIS A 60 9.85 -11.42 13.25
C HIS A 60 9.02 -10.79 14.38
N GLU A 61 9.12 -11.29 15.61
CA GLU A 61 8.36 -10.74 16.73
C GLU A 61 8.68 -9.26 16.98
N ALA A 62 9.95 -8.89 16.99
CA ALA A 62 10.38 -7.51 17.22
C ALA A 62 9.93 -6.56 16.09
N CYS A 63 10.00 -7.01 14.83
CA CYS A 63 9.49 -6.24 13.70
C CYS A 63 7.97 -6.06 13.78
N GLY A 64 7.22 -7.11 14.14
CA GLY A 64 5.77 -7.05 14.32
C GLY A 64 5.36 -6.06 15.40
N ASP A 65 6.07 -6.01 16.53
CA ASP A 65 5.83 -5.02 17.60
C ASP A 65 6.12 -3.60 17.12
N TRP A 66 7.18 -3.42 16.35
CA TRP A 66 7.51 -2.14 15.75
C TRP A 66 6.43 -1.69 14.74
N LEU A 67 5.94 -2.57 13.88
CA LEU A 67 4.87 -2.28 12.91
C LEU A 67 3.58 -1.80 13.60
N LEU A 68 3.18 -2.46 14.70
CA LEU A 68 2.04 -2.03 15.51
C LEU A 68 2.28 -0.63 16.10
N SER A 69 3.46 -0.40 16.67
CA SER A 69 3.84 0.88 17.27
C SER A 69 3.83 2.01 16.23
N GLU A 70 4.35 1.72 15.03
CA GLU A 70 4.43 2.70 13.95
C GLU A 70 3.05 3.08 13.41
N LEU A 71 2.17 2.12 13.18
CA LEU A 71 0.78 2.37 12.79
C LEU A 71 0.01 3.15 13.86
N ALA A 72 0.19 2.78 15.15
CA ALA A 72 -0.41 3.50 16.27
C ALA A 72 0.10 4.93 16.39
N ARG A 73 1.40 5.17 16.15
CA ARG A 73 2.01 6.51 16.13
C ARG A 73 1.36 7.44 15.12
N HIS A 74 0.85 6.89 14.02
CA HIS A 74 0.09 7.62 13.01
C HIS A 74 -1.42 7.70 13.32
N GLY A 75 -1.85 7.32 14.52
CA GLY A 75 -3.23 7.46 14.99
C GLY A 75 -4.17 6.36 14.51
N ALA A 76 -3.65 5.24 14.01
CA ALA A 76 -4.47 4.07 13.70
C ALA A 76 -4.76 3.25 14.97
N GLN A 77 -5.95 2.68 15.04
CA GLN A 77 -6.27 1.62 16.00
C GLN A 77 -5.66 0.33 15.51
N VAL A 78 -4.87 -0.35 16.34
CA VAL A 78 -4.09 -1.52 15.94
C VAL A 78 -4.50 -2.78 16.69
N LYS A 79 -4.35 -3.94 16.05
CA LYS A 79 -4.66 -5.24 16.63
C LYS A 79 -3.76 -6.32 16.04
N ASN A 80 -3.20 -7.20 16.89
CA ASN A 80 -2.68 -8.49 16.48
C ASN A 80 -3.84 -9.47 16.22
N GLN A 81 -3.81 -10.14 15.08
CA GLN A 81 -4.70 -11.26 14.78
C GLN A 81 -3.85 -12.52 14.74
N HIS A 82 -3.86 -13.26 15.86
CA HIS A 82 -3.17 -14.53 15.95
C HIS A 82 -4.02 -15.67 15.40
N GLY A 83 -3.36 -16.65 14.80
CA GLY A 83 -3.97 -17.83 14.25
C GLY A 83 -2.95 -18.94 14.00
N THR A 84 -3.38 -19.97 13.30
CA THR A 84 -2.52 -21.06 12.85
C THR A 84 -2.90 -21.41 11.42
N MET A 85 -1.89 -21.59 10.57
CA MET A 85 -2.05 -22.13 9.22
C MET A 85 -1.27 -23.42 9.05
N THR A 86 -1.50 -24.12 7.96
CA THR A 86 -0.65 -25.23 7.54
C THR A 86 0.36 -24.72 6.53
N ASN A 87 1.66 -24.83 6.82
CA ASN A 87 2.70 -24.38 5.93
C ASN A 87 2.92 -25.36 4.76
N TYR A 88 3.77 -24.98 3.77
CA TYR A 88 4.11 -25.79 2.59
C TYR A 88 4.59 -27.22 2.94
N ALA A 89 5.18 -27.45 4.13
CA ALA A 89 5.61 -28.78 4.60
C ALA A 89 4.49 -29.57 5.29
N GLY A 90 3.24 -29.09 5.25
CA GLY A 90 2.09 -29.73 5.90
C GLY A 90 2.10 -29.61 7.42
N LYS A 91 2.88 -28.71 8.00
CA LYS A 91 3.01 -28.52 9.45
C LYS A 91 2.24 -27.31 9.94
N PRO A 92 1.68 -27.34 11.17
CA PRO A 92 1.09 -26.18 11.80
C PRO A 92 2.12 -25.06 11.98
N GLN A 93 1.78 -23.87 11.57
CA GLN A 93 2.59 -22.65 11.71
C GLN A 93 1.74 -21.58 12.40
N ALA A 94 2.23 -21.04 13.52
CA ALA A 94 1.59 -19.90 14.16
C ALA A 94 1.75 -18.67 13.25
N ILE A 95 0.67 -17.86 13.14
CA ILE A 95 0.64 -16.63 12.36
C ILE A 95 0.25 -15.44 13.23
N ARG A 96 0.73 -14.26 12.86
CA ARG A 96 0.49 -12.98 13.50
C ARG A 96 0.18 -11.92 12.45
N ASN A 97 -1.06 -11.84 11.97
CA ASN A 97 -1.46 -10.74 11.11
C ASN A 97 -1.56 -9.43 11.91
N ILE A 98 -1.13 -8.34 11.31
CA ILE A 98 -1.23 -6.99 11.88
C ILE A 98 -2.38 -6.28 11.19
N VAL A 99 -3.38 -5.88 11.96
CA VAL A 99 -4.55 -5.16 11.47
C VAL A 99 -4.56 -3.75 12.05
N ALA A 100 -4.79 -2.75 11.21
CA ALA A 100 -4.93 -1.37 11.67
C ALA A 100 -6.09 -0.66 10.97
N ILE A 101 -6.70 0.29 11.68
CA ILE A 101 -7.77 1.13 11.15
C ILE A 101 -7.43 2.58 11.45
N LEU A 102 -7.16 3.35 10.40
CA LEU A 102 -7.11 4.81 10.48
C LEU A 102 -8.50 5.34 10.11
N GLU A 103 -9.25 5.74 11.11
CA GLU A 103 -10.60 6.28 10.92
C GLU A 103 -10.57 7.55 10.09
N GLY A 104 -11.34 7.56 9.03
CA GLY A 104 -11.58 8.72 8.17
C GLY A 104 -12.78 9.54 8.62
N ASN A 105 -13.13 10.52 7.80
CA ASN A 105 -14.28 11.41 7.99
C ASN A 105 -15.15 11.49 6.72
N THR A 106 -15.03 10.49 5.84
CA THR A 106 -15.91 10.28 4.69
C THR A 106 -16.62 8.93 4.79
N SER A 107 -17.63 8.69 3.95
CA SER A 107 -18.33 7.40 3.88
C SER A 107 -17.54 6.30 3.15
N HIS A 108 -16.37 6.63 2.59
CA HIS A 108 -15.56 5.69 1.84
C HIS A 108 -14.57 4.97 2.76
N ALA A 109 -14.31 3.71 2.46
CA ALA A 109 -13.25 2.91 3.09
C ALA A 109 -12.34 2.30 2.02
N ILE A 110 -11.06 2.19 2.33
CA ILE A 110 -10.02 1.59 1.48
C ILE A 110 -9.34 0.51 2.29
N LEU A 111 -9.12 -0.66 1.69
CA LEU A 111 -8.32 -1.73 2.25
C LEU A 111 -6.96 -1.74 1.56
N LEU A 112 -5.88 -1.68 2.35
CA LEU A 112 -4.49 -1.79 1.91
C LEU A 112 -3.86 -3.04 2.52
N CYS A 113 -3.25 -3.88 1.70
CA CYS A 113 -2.69 -5.14 2.13
C CYS A 113 -1.27 -5.32 1.60
N ALA A 114 -0.41 -5.94 2.42
CA ALA A 114 0.89 -6.47 2.06
C ALA A 114 1.21 -7.63 2.99
N HIS A 115 2.17 -8.51 2.64
CA HIS A 115 2.77 -9.40 3.62
C HIS A 115 3.99 -8.74 4.26
N TRP A 116 4.39 -9.20 5.44
CA TRP A 116 5.49 -8.62 6.18
C TRP A 116 6.55 -9.64 6.62
N ASP A 117 6.24 -10.93 6.48
CA ASP A 117 7.16 -12.02 6.73
C ASP A 117 8.20 -12.18 5.61
N CYS A 118 9.13 -13.10 5.83
CA CYS A 118 10.16 -13.49 4.88
C CYS A 118 10.26 -15.00 4.80
N ARG A 119 10.68 -15.47 3.63
CA ARG A 119 11.01 -16.87 3.39
C ARG A 119 12.20 -17.32 4.24
N PRO A 120 12.13 -18.51 4.87
CA PRO A 120 13.19 -19.01 5.76
C PRO A 120 14.46 -19.47 5.05
N TRP A 121 14.46 -19.55 3.72
CA TRP A 121 15.60 -19.93 2.88
C TRP A 121 15.52 -19.34 1.49
N SER A 122 16.67 -19.17 0.87
CA SER A 122 16.83 -18.56 -0.46
C SER A 122 16.88 -19.66 -1.54
N ASP A 123 15.79 -20.40 -1.72
CA ASP A 123 15.70 -21.58 -2.60
C ASP A 123 15.96 -21.29 -4.08
N GLU A 124 15.85 -20.02 -4.51
CA GLU A 124 16.13 -19.53 -5.87
C GLU A 124 17.60 -19.12 -6.08
N GLU A 125 18.45 -19.16 -5.03
CA GLU A 125 19.86 -18.79 -5.15
C GLU A 125 20.63 -19.77 -6.06
N GLU A 126 21.53 -19.21 -6.90
CA GLU A 126 22.35 -20.00 -7.83
C GLU A 126 23.34 -20.88 -7.08
N LEU A 127 24.01 -20.31 -6.05
CA LEU A 127 24.95 -21.03 -5.22
C LEU A 127 24.22 -21.88 -4.18
N TYR A 128 24.36 -23.17 -4.27
CA TYR A 128 23.64 -24.12 -3.41
C TYR A 128 23.86 -23.89 -1.91
N GLU A 129 25.08 -23.48 -1.51
CA GLU A 129 25.41 -23.17 -0.12
C GLU A 129 24.60 -22.00 0.45
N ASN A 130 24.18 -21.05 -0.38
CA ASN A 130 23.41 -19.86 0.03
C ASN A 130 21.91 -20.16 0.16
N ARG A 131 21.44 -21.28 -0.36
CA ARG A 131 20.01 -21.63 -0.36
C ARG A 131 19.43 -21.89 1.00
N PHE A 132 20.27 -22.09 2.01
CA PHE A 132 19.86 -22.34 3.40
C PHE A 132 19.78 -21.08 4.26
N GLU A 133 20.17 -19.93 3.71
CA GLU A 133 20.07 -18.65 4.39
C GLU A 133 18.68 -18.04 4.18
N PRO A 134 18.11 -17.37 5.20
CA PRO A 134 16.81 -16.72 5.05
C PRO A 134 16.89 -15.53 4.12
N VAL A 135 15.80 -15.28 3.39
CA VAL A 135 15.65 -14.09 2.54
C VAL A 135 15.48 -12.86 3.41
N MET A 136 16.23 -11.77 3.14
CA MET A 136 16.07 -10.51 3.86
C MET A 136 14.78 -9.77 3.52
N GLY A 137 14.15 -10.07 2.38
CA GLY A 137 12.84 -9.59 2.00
C GLY A 137 12.72 -8.07 1.89
N ALA A 138 13.70 -7.39 1.27
CA ALA A 138 13.66 -5.94 1.09
C ALA A 138 12.57 -5.50 0.13
N ASN A 139 12.48 -6.18 -1.01
CA ASN A 139 11.42 -5.97 -1.99
C ASN A 139 10.19 -6.80 -1.62
N ASP A 140 10.40 -8.04 -1.28
CA ASP A 140 9.43 -9.07 -0.93
C ASP A 140 9.31 -9.19 0.60
N GLY A 141 8.41 -8.68 1.12
CA GLY A 141 7.26 -7.99 1.53
C GLY A 141 7.55 -6.60 2.11
N ALA A 142 8.84 -6.23 2.53
CA ALA A 142 9.09 -4.96 3.21
C ALA A 142 8.75 -3.73 2.36
N SER A 143 8.86 -3.81 1.01
CA SER A 143 8.54 -2.69 0.13
C SER A 143 7.05 -2.33 0.17
N GLY A 144 6.17 -3.32 0.08
CA GLY A 144 4.73 -3.12 0.18
C GLY A 144 4.32 -2.51 1.52
N VAL A 145 4.88 -3.03 2.61
CA VAL A 145 4.69 -2.49 3.96
C VAL A 145 5.18 -1.04 4.06
N GLY A 146 6.38 -0.74 3.54
CA GLY A 146 6.95 0.62 3.55
C GLY A 146 6.09 1.64 2.82
N VAL A 147 5.54 1.27 1.66
CA VAL A 147 4.61 2.10 0.88
C VAL A 147 3.32 2.36 1.69
N ILE A 148 2.74 1.33 2.29
CA ILE A 148 1.50 1.45 3.07
C ILE A 148 1.72 2.33 4.31
N LEU A 149 2.82 2.16 5.03
CA LEU A 149 3.17 3.01 6.18
C LEU A 149 3.29 4.48 5.79
N GLU A 150 3.91 4.78 4.65
CA GLU A 150 3.99 6.15 4.15
C GLU A 150 2.61 6.70 3.77
N MET A 151 1.76 5.91 3.14
CA MET A 151 0.38 6.31 2.85
C MET A 151 -0.41 6.63 4.12
N VAL A 152 -0.33 5.77 5.15
CA VAL A 152 -0.97 6.00 6.45
C VAL A 152 -0.43 7.28 7.11
N ARG A 153 0.89 7.49 7.07
CA ARG A 153 1.52 8.72 7.56
C ARG A 153 0.96 9.97 6.87
N GLN A 154 0.88 9.97 5.55
CA GLN A 154 0.36 11.11 4.78
C GLN A 154 -1.11 11.38 5.09
N LEU A 155 -1.92 10.34 5.17
CA LEU A 155 -3.34 10.49 5.51
C LEU A 155 -3.54 10.98 6.94
N SER A 156 -2.73 10.54 7.90
CA SER A 156 -2.72 11.06 9.27
C SER A 156 -2.41 12.58 9.30
N ILE A 157 -1.41 13.03 8.55
CA ILE A 157 -1.07 14.45 8.43
C ILE A 157 -2.23 15.25 7.82
N ARG A 158 -2.88 14.74 6.78
CA ARG A 158 -4.03 15.39 6.16
C ARG A 158 -5.21 15.50 7.13
N LYS A 159 -5.50 14.41 7.85
CA LYS A 159 -6.53 14.39 8.87
C LYS A 159 -6.28 15.44 9.96
N SER A 160 -5.04 15.58 10.43
CA SER A 160 -4.66 16.57 11.44
C SER A 160 -4.84 18.02 10.97
N LYS A 161 -4.84 18.26 9.65
CA LYS A 161 -5.14 19.55 9.03
C LYS A 161 -6.64 19.77 8.79
N GLY A 162 -7.50 18.83 9.21
CA GLY A 162 -8.94 18.91 9.00
C GLY A 162 -9.40 18.56 7.58
N GLU A 163 -8.53 17.95 6.76
CA GLU A 163 -8.88 17.51 5.42
C GLU A 163 -9.76 16.26 5.47
N PHE A 164 -10.56 16.07 4.43
CA PHE A 164 -11.37 14.86 4.26
C PHE A 164 -10.49 13.70 3.81
N ILE A 165 -10.53 12.60 4.56
CA ILE A 165 -9.85 11.35 4.24
C ILE A 165 -10.81 10.16 4.32
N PRO A 166 -10.65 9.12 3.50
CA PRO A 166 -11.37 7.85 3.68
C PRO A 166 -10.91 7.14 4.96
N THR A 167 -11.74 6.26 5.51
CA THR A 167 -11.27 5.27 6.46
C THR A 167 -10.32 4.31 5.75
N VAL A 168 -9.14 4.09 6.33
CA VAL A 168 -8.16 3.15 5.78
C VAL A 168 -8.01 1.97 6.72
N GLN A 169 -8.27 0.78 6.19
CA GLN A 169 -7.98 -0.49 6.83
C GLN A 169 -6.67 -1.02 6.27
N VAL A 170 -5.77 -1.42 7.14
CA VAL A 170 -4.49 -2.02 6.78
C VAL A 170 -4.46 -3.44 7.30
N VAL A 171 -4.03 -4.38 6.46
CA VAL A 171 -3.72 -5.75 6.88
C VAL A 171 -2.34 -6.12 6.38
N PHE A 172 -1.42 -6.36 7.32
CA PHE A 172 -0.15 -6.99 7.01
C PHE A 172 -0.26 -8.47 7.31
N PHE A 173 -0.25 -9.27 6.26
CA PHE A 173 -0.36 -10.73 6.35
C PHE A 173 0.97 -11.34 6.77
N ASP A 174 0.88 -12.34 7.64
CA ASP A 174 1.99 -13.16 8.08
C ASP A 174 1.96 -14.52 7.36
N CYS A 175 3.13 -15.11 7.19
CA CYS A 175 3.31 -16.44 6.57
C CYS A 175 2.84 -16.52 5.11
N GLU A 176 2.80 -15.43 4.38
CA GLU A 176 2.48 -15.45 2.95
C GLU A 176 3.55 -16.24 2.19
N ASP A 177 4.82 -15.98 2.52
CA ASP A 177 6.00 -16.60 1.92
C ASP A 177 6.28 -18.04 2.43
N MET A 178 5.37 -18.59 3.25
CA MET A 178 5.45 -19.92 3.85
C MET A 178 4.36 -20.87 3.34
N GLY A 179 3.42 -20.38 2.49
CA GLY A 179 2.19 -21.08 2.13
C GLY A 179 2.14 -21.70 0.78
#